data_4ba574994bcf7232eabf5f1fce220348
#
_entry.id   4ba574994bcf7232eabf5f1fce220348
#
_cell.length_a   1.000
_cell.length_b   1.000
_cell.length_c   1.000
_cell.angle_alpha   90.00
_cell.angle_beta   90.00
_cell.angle_gamma   90.00
#
_symmetry.space_group_name_H-M   'P 1'
#
loop_
_entity.id
_entity.type
_entity.pdbx_description
1 polymer ?
#
loop_
_entity_poly.entity_id
_entity_poly.type
_entity_poly.pdbx_seq_one_letter_code
_entity_poly.pdbx_strand_id
1 'polypeptide(L)'
;MKKLLFFLAILVVLYFVGSNVKQASWFPFGNKGEQTESIKNIDKIDLDIGSYDVKVIPDDREDIKAEITGKGKLNMNRSGDTIQIEVKRKWLDGINFWSKSRLNVYIPESYEQDIDLSIGSGRIVMSGKAENSPMKLKNLNVKMGSGIVKLENLDVQRFYHKGSSGKSNINAITAKTGTIKMESGIVDVNQYKGKLDAKLSSGKMDIQMAELNDSIMMKVNSGIANLDLPKDASFTLNGEVGSGIFSCDFPLNNKQNNEKVVKGTHGSGEYKIDANVSSGKLKIY
;
A
#
# COMPACT_ATOMS: atom_id res chain seq x y z
N MET A 1 -46.57 26.17 -39.84
CA MET A 1 -45.66 26.92 -38.97
C MET A 1 -45.78 26.56 -37.50
N LYS A 2 -46.98 26.56 -36.86
CA LYS A 2 -47.13 26.22 -35.41
C LYS A 2 -46.62 24.81 -35.02
N LYS A 3 -46.83 23.78 -35.86
CA LYS A 3 -46.35 22.41 -35.58
C LYS A 3 -44.85 22.27 -35.66
N LEU A 4 -44.17 23.05 -36.57
CA LEU A 4 -42.74 23.07 -36.70
C LEU A 4 -42.03 23.71 -35.49
N LEU A 5 -42.60 24.82 -35.00
CA LEU A 5 -42.14 25.49 -33.77
C LEU A 5 -42.27 24.63 -32.52
N PHE A 6 -43.36 23.84 -32.44
CA PHE A 6 -43.55 22.89 -31.33
C PHE A 6 -42.50 21.77 -31.36
N PHE A 7 -42.19 21.23 -32.54
CA PHE A 7 -41.12 20.19 -32.69
C PHE A 7 -39.74 20.74 -32.37
N LEU A 8 -39.45 22.00 -32.76
CA LEU A 8 -38.17 22.66 -32.46
C LEU A 8 -38.03 22.93 -30.95
N ALA A 9 -39.11 23.30 -30.25
CA ALA A 9 -39.13 23.50 -28.81
C ALA A 9 -38.89 22.17 -28.08
N ILE A 10 -39.46 21.04 -28.54
CA ILE A 10 -39.20 19.71 -27.97
C ILE A 10 -37.71 19.33 -28.17
N LEU A 11 -37.11 19.55 -29.32
CA LEU A 11 -35.71 19.27 -29.57
C LEU A 11 -34.76 20.11 -28.69
N VAL A 12 -35.11 21.41 -28.47
CA VAL A 12 -34.33 22.28 -27.55
C VAL A 12 -34.45 21.79 -26.11
N VAL A 13 -35.65 21.40 -25.65
CA VAL A 13 -35.84 20.84 -24.31
C VAL A 13 -35.09 19.51 -24.16
N LEU A 14 -35.13 18.62 -25.16
CA LEU A 14 -34.38 17.38 -25.16
C LEU A 14 -32.86 17.60 -25.18
N TYR A 15 -32.37 18.65 -25.90
CA TYR A 15 -30.96 19.04 -25.87
C TYR A 15 -30.54 19.57 -24.49
N PHE A 16 -31.35 20.46 -23.87
CA PHE A 16 -31.07 20.97 -22.53
C PHE A 16 -31.17 19.90 -21.45
N VAL A 17 -32.13 18.97 -21.54
CA VAL A 17 -32.21 17.82 -20.65
C VAL A 17 -31.01 16.90 -20.88
N GLY A 18 -30.65 16.60 -22.11
CA GLY A 18 -29.49 15.75 -22.44
C GLY A 18 -28.15 16.34 -22.03
N SER A 19 -27.97 17.68 -22.10
CA SER A 19 -26.71 18.32 -21.66
C SER A 19 -26.57 18.43 -20.15
N ASN A 20 -27.68 18.51 -19.38
CA ASN A 20 -27.66 18.55 -17.92
C ASN A 20 -27.70 17.17 -17.26
N VAL A 21 -28.13 16.13 -17.98
CA VAL A 21 -28.22 14.75 -17.48
C VAL A 21 -26.85 14.13 -17.29
N LYS A 22 -25.80 14.62 -17.96
CA LYS A 22 -24.42 14.12 -17.78
C LYS A 22 -23.84 14.40 -16.38
N GLN A 23 -24.47 15.24 -15.56
CA GLN A 23 -24.05 15.56 -14.19
C GLN A 23 -24.98 14.96 -13.09
N ALA A 24 -26.06 14.29 -13.46
CA ALA A 24 -26.98 13.72 -12.47
C ALA A 24 -26.59 12.26 -12.16
N SER A 25 -25.96 12.05 -11.02
CA SER A 25 -25.50 10.74 -10.52
C SER A 25 -26.57 9.66 -10.31
N TRP A 26 -27.87 10.00 -10.51
CA TRP A 26 -28.99 9.06 -10.32
C TRP A 26 -29.47 8.39 -11.62
N PHE A 27 -28.92 8.75 -12.79
CA PHE A 27 -29.29 8.11 -14.05
C PHE A 27 -28.55 6.78 -14.24
N PRO A 28 -29.25 5.65 -14.51
CA PRO A 28 -28.63 4.31 -14.64
C PRO A 28 -27.89 4.07 -15.97
N PHE A 29 -27.61 5.13 -16.76
CA PHE A 29 -26.87 5.04 -18.03
C PHE A 29 -25.36 5.31 -17.91
N GLY A 30 -24.79 5.38 -16.69
CA GLY A 30 -23.34 5.37 -16.48
C GLY A 30 -22.73 4.07 -17.02
N ASN A 31 -21.57 4.16 -17.66
CA ASN A 31 -20.79 3.00 -18.08
C ASN A 31 -20.73 1.99 -16.92
N LYS A 32 -21.23 0.78 -17.13
CA LYS A 32 -21.30 -0.28 -16.09
C LYS A 32 -19.92 -0.62 -15.47
N GLY A 33 -18.85 -0.04 -15.97
CA GLY A 33 -17.48 -0.24 -15.53
C GLY A 33 -16.84 0.97 -14.86
N GLU A 34 -17.53 2.11 -14.70
CA GLU A 34 -16.98 3.34 -14.13
C GLU A 34 -17.90 3.91 -13.06
N GLN A 35 -17.33 4.38 -11.95
CA GLN A 35 -18.04 5.06 -10.87
C GLN A 35 -17.18 6.19 -10.30
N THR A 36 -17.82 7.27 -9.90
CA THR A 36 -17.19 8.44 -9.27
C THR A 36 -17.93 8.80 -7.99
N GLU A 37 -17.20 9.35 -7.01
CA GLU A 37 -17.76 9.81 -5.74
C GLU A 37 -16.97 11.02 -5.24
N SER A 38 -17.65 11.99 -4.61
CA SER A 38 -17.00 13.16 -4.01
C SER A 38 -16.17 12.78 -2.79
N ILE A 39 -14.95 13.33 -2.68
CA ILE A 39 -14.09 13.16 -1.48
C ILE A 39 -14.39 14.16 -0.37
N LYS A 40 -15.37 15.04 -0.54
CA LYS A 40 -15.71 16.03 0.49
C LYS A 40 -16.18 15.35 1.78
N ASN A 41 -15.51 15.63 2.91
CA ASN A 41 -15.74 15.00 4.22
C ASN A 41 -15.53 13.48 4.18
N ILE A 42 -14.53 13.02 3.44
CA ILE A 42 -14.10 11.63 3.41
C ILE A 42 -12.78 11.50 4.16
N ASP A 43 -12.80 10.75 5.23
CA ASP A 43 -11.64 10.47 6.06
C ASP A 43 -10.97 9.14 5.69
N LYS A 44 -11.70 8.28 4.95
CA LYS A 44 -11.19 6.95 4.61
C LYS A 44 -11.63 6.45 3.24
N ILE A 45 -10.70 5.86 2.52
CA ILE A 45 -10.95 5.06 1.31
C ILE A 45 -10.61 3.60 1.61
N ASP A 46 -11.57 2.70 1.45
CA ASP A 46 -11.43 1.26 1.72
C ASP A 46 -11.59 0.47 0.41
N LEU A 47 -10.52 -0.19 -0.01
CA LEU A 47 -10.48 -1.02 -1.22
C LEU A 47 -10.39 -2.51 -0.84
N ASP A 48 -11.48 -3.26 -1.04
CA ASP A 48 -11.50 -4.72 -0.89
C ASP A 48 -11.65 -5.40 -2.26
N ILE A 49 -10.57 -6.04 -2.72
CA ILE A 49 -10.42 -6.33 -4.15
C ILE A 49 -10.17 -7.81 -4.47
N GLY A 50 -10.23 -8.70 -3.51
CA GLY A 50 -10.15 -10.14 -3.80
C GLY A 50 -8.97 -10.52 -4.71
N SER A 51 -9.21 -10.80 -6.01
CA SER A 51 -8.20 -11.38 -6.93
C SER A 51 -7.98 -10.55 -8.21
N TYR A 52 -8.17 -9.25 -8.17
CA TYR A 52 -8.01 -8.36 -9.33
C TYR A 52 -6.63 -7.71 -9.39
N ASP A 53 -6.23 -7.27 -10.59
CA ASP A 53 -5.10 -6.36 -10.77
C ASP A 53 -5.60 -4.93 -10.56
N VAL A 54 -5.06 -4.24 -9.56
CA VAL A 54 -5.47 -2.90 -9.16
C VAL A 54 -4.34 -1.91 -9.31
N LYS A 55 -4.64 -0.74 -9.85
CA LYS A 55 -3.78 0.43 -9.79
C LYS A 55 -4.48 1.54 -9.02
N VAL A 56 -3.81 2.07 -8.01
CA VAL A 56 -4.18 3.29 -7.31
C VAL A 56 -3.29 4.41 -7.85
N ILE A 57 -3.91 5.43 -8.43
CA ILE A 57 -3.25 6.46 -9.24
C ILE A 57 -3.62 7.83 -8.66
N PRO A 58 -2.66 8.64 -8.17
CA PRO A 58 -2.92 10.02 -7.86
C PRO A 58 -3.20 10.81 -9.14
N ASP A 59 -4.24 11.63 -9.13
CA ASP A 59 -4.71 12.36 -10.31
C ASP A 59 -5.15 13.79 -9.94
N ASP A 60 -5.00 14.72 -10.87
CA ASP A 60 -5.44 16.12 -10.70
C ASP A 60 -6.97 16.21 -10.90
N ARG A 61 -7.69 15.86 -9.87
CA ARG A 61 -9.15 15.81 -9.85
C ARG A 61 -9.70 16.13 -8.46
N GLU A 62 -11.00 16.38 -8.36
CA GLU A 62 -11.68 16.72 -7.10
C GLU A 62 -12.52 15.56 -6.53
N ASP A 63 -12.70 14.46 -7.27
CA ASP A 63 -13.48 13.29 -6.91
C ASP A 63 -12.63 12.01 -7.01
N ILE A 64 -13.04 10.94 -6.33
CA ILE A 64 -12.48 9.61 -6.56
C ILE A 64 -13.19 8.96 -7.73
N LYS A 65 -12.42 8.32 -8.62
CA LYS A 65 -12.96 7.58 -9.77
C LYS A 65 -12.43 6.17 -9.76
N ALA A 66 -13.28 5.19 -10.00
CA ALA A 66 -12.89 3.82 -10.20
C ALA A 66 -13.38 3.31 -11.56
N GLU A 67 -12.49 2.64 -12.31
CA GLU A 67 -12.77 2.06 -13.62
C GLU A 67 -12.39 0.58 -13.63
N ILE A 68 -13.32 -0.29 -13.99
CA ILE A 68 -13.05 -1.70 -14.19
C ILE A 68 -13.07 -2.05 -15.67
N THR A 69 -12.01 -2.71 -16.14
CA THR A 69 -11.94 -3.35 -17.45
C THR A 69 -11.95 -4.86 -17.30
N GLY A 70 -12.72 -5.56 -18.15
CA GLY A 70 -12.89 -6.99 -18.08
C GLY A 70 -14.12 -7.41 -17.28
N LYS A 71 -14.04 -8.55 -16.59
CA LYS A 71 -15.16 -9.14 -15.88
C LYS A 71 -15.19 -8.70 -14.42
N GLY A 72 -16.40 -8.47 -13.90
CA GLY A 72 -16.64 -8.07 -12.53
C GLY A 72 -17.70 -6.96 -12.45
N LYS A 73 -18.28 -6.80 -11.29
CA LYS A 73 -19.18 -5.68 -10.99
C LYS A 73 -18.48 -4.77 -10.00
N LEU A 74 -18.12 -3.59 -10.47
CA LEU A 74 -17.62 -2.52 -9.62
C LEU A 74 -18.76 -2.02 -8.72
N ASN A 75 -18.48 -1.85 -7.46
CA ASN A 75 -19.37 -1.30 -6.48
C ASN A 75 -18.60 -0.27 -5.65
N MET A 76 -18.98 0.99 -5.76
CA MET A 76 -18.45 2.10 -4.97
C MET A 76 -19.61 2.67 -4.14
N ASN A 77 -19.46 2.67 -2.83
CA ASN A 77 -20.48 3.15 -1.91
C ASN A 77 -19.86 4.10 -0.90
N ARG A 78 -20.56 5.18 -0.64
CA ARG A 78 -20.26 6.06 0.48
C ARG A 78 -21.07 5.66 1.70
N SER A 79 -20.39 5.49 2.83
CA SER A 79 -20.99 5.24 4.15
C SER A 79 -20.37 6.20 5.16
N GLY A 80 -21.08 7.27 5.49
CA GLY A 80 -20.57 8.34 6.35
C GLY A 80 -19.35 9.06 5.74
N ASP A 81 -18.21 8.92 6.39
CA ASP A 81 -16.90 9.47 6.02
C ASP A 81 -16.01 8.49 5.24
N THR A 82 -16.54 7.33 4.89
CA THR A 82 -15.79 6.26 4.22
C THR A 82 -16.35 5.99 2.82
N ILE A 83 -15.47 5.92 1.83
CA ILE A 83 -15.77 5.38 0.48
C ILE A 83 -15.28 3.94 0.43
N GLN A 84 -16.19 3.02 0.18
CA GLN A 84 -15.90 1.59 0.00
C GLN A 84 -15.90 1.24 -1.47
N ILE A 85 -14.83 0.61 -1.95
CA ILE A 85 -14.68 0.15 -3.32
C ILE A 85 -14.46 -1.36 -3.31
N GLU A 86 -15.42 -2.08 -3.91
CA GLU A 86 -15.42 -3.53 -4.00
C GLU A 86 -15.58 -3.97 -5.45
N VAL A 87 -14.97 -5.09 -5.80
CA VAL A 87 -15.25 -5.77 -7.07
C VAL A 87 -15.82 -7.15 -6.81
N LYS A 88 -17.10 -7.33 -7.13
CA LYS A 88 -17.79 -8.62 -6.99
C LYS A 88 -17.73 -9.43 -8.27
N ARG A 89 -17.28 -10.68 -8.18
CA ARG A 89 -17.31 -11.65 -9.28
C ARG A 89 -18.69 -12.28 -9.37
N LYS A 90 -19.27 -12.35 -10.57
CA LYS A 90 -20.48 -13.15 -10.75
C LYS A 90 -20.07 -14.62 -10.77
N TRP A 91 -20.81 -15.47 -10.07
CA TRP A 91 -20.63 -16.93 -10.03
C TRP A 91 -20.57 -17.57 -11.44
N LEU A 92 -21.33 -17.08 -12.42
CA LEU A 92 -21.38 -17.59 -13.79
C LEU A 92 -20.17 -17.22 -14.67
N ASP A 93 -19.27 -16.34 -14.21
CA ASP A 93 -18.05 -15.96 -14.96
C ASP A 93 -16.91 -16.99 -14.84
N GLY A 94 -17.16 -18.14 -14.21
CA GLY A 94 -16.15 -19.14 -13.80
C GLY A 94 -15.52 -19.97 -14.92
N ILE A 95 -15.94 -19.86 -16.19
CA ILE A 95 -15.48 -20.77 -17.26
C ILE A 95 -14.39 -20.17 -18.17
N ASN A 96 -14.07 -18.89 -18.05
CA ASN A 96 -13.04 -18.25 -18.87
C ASN A 96 -11.94 -17.63 -17.98
N PHE A 97 -10.92 -18.43 -17.65
CA PHE A 97 -9.77 -18.04 -16.81
C PHE A 97 -8.80 -17.03 -17.45
N TRP A 98 -8.97 -16.65 -18.72
CA TRP A 98 -7.97 -15.90 -19.49
C TRP A 98 -8.22 -14.39 -19.58
N SER A 99 -9.34 -13.86 -19.10
CA SER A 99 -9.57 -12.42 -19.14
C SER A 99 -8.97 -11.74 -17.89
N LYS A 100 -7.86 -11.07 -18.06
CA LYS A 100 -7.27 -10.21 -17.00
C LYS A 100 -8.21 -9.04 -16.75
N SER A 101 -8.89 -9.05 -15.62
CA SER A 101 -9.69 -7.91 -15.18
C SER A 101 -8.80 -6.95 -14.39
N ARG A 102 -8.91 -5.67 -14.68
CA ARG A 102 -8.13 -4.60 -14.05
C ARG A 102 -9.07 -3.55 -13.47
N LEU A 103 -8.74 -3.08 -12.29
CA LEU A 103 -9.35 -1.92 -11.64
C LEU A 103 -8.34 -0.79 -11.57
N ASN A 104 -8.66 0.37 -12.13
CA ASN A 104 -7.94 1.60 -11.89
C ASN A 104 -8.75 2.45 -10.91
N VAL A 105 -8.11 2.94 -9.86
CA VAL A 105 -8.70 3.85 -8.88
C VAL A 105 -7.89 5.13 -8.92
N TYR A 106 -8.52 6.20 -9.37
CA TYR A 106 -7.93 7.53 -9.42
C TYR A 106 -8.32 8.28 -8.16
N ILE A 107 -7.34 8.73 -7.41
CA ILE A 107 -7.51 9.43 -6.13
C ILE A 107 -6.98 10.85 -6.30
N PRO A 108 -7.74 11.87 -5.85
CA PRO A 108 -7.26 13.25 -5.87
C PRO A 108 -5.91 13.39 -5.18
N GLU A 109 -4.98 14.15 -5.78
CA GLU A 109 -3.67 14.46 -5.17
C GLU A 109 -3.79 15.20 -3.85
N SER A 110 -4.89 15.92 -3.66
CA SER A 110 -5.22 16.61 -2.41
C SER A 110 -5.73 15.70 -1.29
N TYR A 111 -5.94 14.40 -1.57
CA TYR A 111 -6.40 13.46 -0.57
C TYR A 111 -5.23 12.97 0.28
N GLU A 112 -5.17 13.39 1.54
CA GLU A 112 -4.08 13.08 2.47
C GLU A 112 -4.55 12.27 3.70
N GLN A 113 -5.75 11.67 3.66
CA GLN A 113 -6.34 10.93 4.79
C GLN A 113 -5.99 9.44 4.74
N ASP A 114 -6.88 8.58 5.18
CA ASP A 114 -6.66 7.16 5.39
C ASP A 114 -6.98 6.33 4.15
N ILE A 115 -6.09 5.38 3.81
CA ILE A 115 -6.34 4.38 2.78
C ILE A 115 -6.12 2.98 3.36
N ASP A 116 -7.17 2.14 3.28
CA ASP A 116 -7.12 0.71 3.57
C ASP A 116 -7.16 -0.09 2.26
N LEU A 117 -6.19 -0.98 2.07
CA LEU A 117 -6.08 -1.86 0.92
C LEU A 117 -6.12 -3.32 1.38
N SER A 118 -7.12 -4.06 0.93
CA SER A 118 -7.24 -5.50 1.18
C SER A 118 -7.19 -6.27 -0.14
N ILE A 119 -6.23 -7.18 -0.27
CA ILE A 119 -6.07 -8.01 -1.46
C ILE A 119 -5.95 -9.48 -1.09
N GLY A 120 -6.73 -10.34 -1.73
CA GLY A 120 -6.63 -11.79 -1.58
C GLY A 120 -5.43 -12.37 -2.35
N SER A 121 -5.58 -12.56 -3.66
CA SER A 121 -4.59 -13.21 -4.53
C SER A 121 -4.21 -12.38 -5.77
N GLY A 122 -4.70 -11.16 -5.92
CA GLY A 122 -4.44 -10.29 -7.06
C GLY A 122 -3.13 -9.52 -6.97
N ARG A 123 -3.11 -8.37 -7.63
CA ARG A 123 -2.00 -7.42 -7.58
C ARG A 123 -2.50 -6.03 -7.24
N ILE A 124 -1.82 -5.34 -6.32
CA ILE A 124 -1.99 -3.91 -6.10
C ILE A 124 -0.70 -3.19 -6.49
N VAL A 125 -0.86 -2.10 -7.23
CA VAL A 125 0.20 -1.12 -7.50
C VAL A 125 -0.31 0.24 -7.04
N MET A 126 0.37 0.87 -6.11
CA MET A 126 0.10 2.22 -5.64
C MET A 126 1.39 3.01 -5.67
N SER A 127 1.38 4.15 -6.34
CA SER A 127 2.57 4.98 -6.50
C SER A 127 2.21 6.46 -6.44
N GLY A 128 2.97 7.23 -5.68
CA GLY A 128 3.02 8.67 -5.88
C GLY A 128 3.64 9.03 -7.24
N LYS A 129 3.60 10.29 -7.63
CA LYS A 129 4.09 10.74 -8.94
C LYS A 129 5.59 10.50 -9.12
N ALA A 130 6.39 10.86 -8.10
CA ALA A 130 7.83 10.69 -8.07
C ALA A 130 8.33 10.72 -6.62
N GLU A 131 9.61 10.41 -6.39
CA GLU A 131 10.24 10.47 -5.07
C GLU A 131 10.20 11.89 -4.47
N ASN A 132 10.42 12.92 -5.28
CA ASN A 132 10.33 14.32 -4.88
C ASN A 132 8.87 14.87 -4.87
N SER A 133 7.90 14.08 -5.28
CA SER A 133 6.46 14.38 -5.23
C SER A 133 5.67 13.14 -4.78
N PRO A 134 5.91 12.67 -3.53
CA PRO A 134 5.27 11.48 -3.01
C PRO A 134 3.77 11.73 -2.76
N MET A 135 2.98 10.67 -2.81
CA MET A 135 1.61 10.73 -2.32
C MET A 135 1.63 10.77 -0.79
N LYS A 136 1.02 11.81 -0.22
CA LYS A 136 0.96 12.01 1.24
C LYS A 136 -0.29 11.38 1.82
N LEU A 137 -0.17 10.69 2.94
CA LEU A 137 -1.29 10.07 3.63
C LEU A 137 -1.12 10.14 5.15
N LYS A 138 -2.23 10.20 5.85
CA LYS A 138 -2.25 10.04 7.31
C LYS A 138 -2.00 8.58 7.69
N ASN A 139 -2.79 7.66 7.15
CA ASN A 139 -2.61 6.24 7.40
C ASN A 139 -2.69 5.45 6.09
N LEU A 140 -1.78 4.50 5.91
CA LEU A 140 -1.85 3.49 4.86
C LEU A 140 -1.82 2.10 5.51
N ASN A 141 -2.89 1.35 5.38
CA ASN A 141 -3.02 -0.01 5.87
C ASN A 141 -3.18 -0.98 4.70
N VAL A 142 -2.24 -1.91 4.56
CA VAL A 142 -2.21 -2.87 3.46
C VAL A 142 -2.25 -4.28 3.99
N LYS A 143 -3.30 -5.02 3.65
CA LYS A 143 -3.46 -6.45 3.99
C LYS A 143 -3.40 -7.28 2.73
N MET A 144 -2.56 -8.31 2.73
CA MET A 144 -2.36 -9.20 1.59
C MET A 144 -2.49 -10.66 2.01
N GLY A 145 -3.31 -11.43 1.30
CA GLY A 145 -3.34 -12.89 1.40
C GLY A 145 -2.12 -13.51 0.70
N SER A 146 -2.24 -13.78 -0.61
CA SER A 146 -1.20 -14.45 -1.41
C SER A 146 -0.82 -13.68 -2.68
N GLY A 147 -1.17 -12.41 -2.77
CA GLY A 147 -1.00 -11.58 -3.97
C GLY A 147 0.36 -10.94 -4.12
N ILE A 148 0.37 -9.87 -4.91
CA ILE A 148 1.53 -9.01 -5.13
C ILE A 148 1.15 -7.58 -4.73
N VAL A 149 1.93 -6.98 -3.85
CA VAL A 149 1.83 -5.57 -3.47
C VAL A 149 3.04 -4.82 -3.97
N LYS A 150 2.82 -3.70 -4.66
CA LYS A 150 3.87 -2.77 -5.07
C LYS A 150 3.48 -1.37 -4.60
N LEU A 151 4.30 -0.79 -3.72
CA LEU A 151 4.12 0.55 -3.17
C LEU A 151 5.35 1.39 -3.50
N GLU A 152 5.15 2.61 -4.02
CA GLU A 152 6.25 3.47 -4.41
C GLU A 152 5.96 4.94 -4.12
N ASN A 153 6.97 5.70 -3.71
CA ASN A 153 6.93 7.15 -3.54
C ASN A 153 5.79 7.61 -2.64
N LEU A 154 5.79 7.16 -1.38
CA LEU A 154 4.75 7.50 -0.41
C LEU A 154 5.36 8.18 0.82
N ASP A 155 4.67 9.19 1.33
CA ASP A 155 4.97 9.87 2.60
C ASP A 155 3.76 9.70 3.53
N VAL A 156 3.91 8.93 4.60
CA VAL A 156 2.79 8.54 5.46
C VAL A 156 3.09 8.75 6.93
N GLN A 157 2.10 9.15 7.72
CA GLN A 157 2.30 9.23 9.16
C GLN A 157 2.36 7.82 9.78
N ARG A 158 1.45 6.93 9.39
CA ARG A 158 1.43 5.53 9.84
C ARG A 158 1.31 4.57 8.68
N PHE A 159 2.31 3.73 8.50
CA PHE A 159 2.34 2.66 7.52
C PHE A 159 2.18 1.31 8.21
N TYR A 160 1.19 0.55 7.81
CA TYR A 160 1.00 -0.83 8.26
C TYR A 160 0.87 -1.75 7.06
N HIS A 161 1.73 -2.75 6.96
CA HIS A 161 1.64 -3.81 5.97
C HIS A 161 1.65 -5.19 6.64
N LYS A 162 0.63 -6.00 6.34
CA LYS A 162 0.57 -7.40 6.75
C LYS A 162 0.33 -8.29 5.54
N GLY A 163 1.25 -9.25 5.30
CA GLY A 163 1.13 -10.29 4.30
C GLY A 163 1.12 -11.69 4.91
N SER A 164 0.25 -12.58 4.42
CA SER A 164 0.31 -13.99 4.80
C SER A 164 1.31 -14.75 3.92
N SER A 165 1.19 -14.63 2.59
CA SER A 165 2.12 -15.16 1.58
C SER A 165 2.25 -14.15 0.44
N GLY A 166 2.96 -14.50 -0.63
CA GLY A 166 3.09 -13.64 -1.81
C GLY A 166 4.31 -12.74 -1.75
N LYS A 167 4.27 -11.65 -2.53
CA LYS A 167 5.41 -10.75 -2.69
C LYS A 167 5.03 -9.29 -2.47
N SER A 168 5.83 -8.60 -1.66
CA SER A 168 5.70 -7.16 -1.44
C SER A 168 6.97 -6.44 -1.88
N ASN A 169 6.83 -5.49 -2.80
CA ASN A 169 7.88 -4.56 -3.21
C ASN A 169 7.50 -3.17 -2.71
N ILE A 170 8.32 -2.61 -1.86
CA ILE A 170 8.10 -1.33 -1.19
C ILE A 170 9.30 -0.46 -1.50
N ASN A 171 9.11 0.68 -2.15
CA ASN A 171 10.20 1.53 -2.58
C ASN A 171 9.92 3.01 -2.29
N ALA A 172 10.93 3.73 -1.81
CA ALA A 172 10.85 5.15 -1.50
C ALA A 172 9.64 5.50 -0.62
N ILE A 173 9.59 4.88 0.58
CA ILE A 173 8.55 5.18 1.58
C ILE A 173 9.18 5.90 2.76
N THR A 174 8.65 7.08 3.06
CA THR A 174 8.88 7.77 4.33
C THR A 174 7.68 7.53 5.24
N ALA A 175 7.93 7.03 6.46
CA ALA A 175 6.85 6.82 7.43
C ALA A 175 7.28 7.30 8.82
N LYS A 176 6.44 8.12 9.49
CA LYS A 176 6.71 8.47 10.90
C LYS A 176 6.73 7.20 11.77
N THR A 177 5.82 6.26 11.51
CA THR A 177 5.84 4.93 12.12
C THR A 177 5.45 3.89 11.08
N GLY A 178 6.29 2.87 10.91
CA GLY A 178 6.04 1.76 9.99
C GLY A 178 6.00 0.42 10.69
N THR A 179 5.09 -0.43 10.28
CA THR A 179 5.00 -1.82 10.71
C THR A 179 4.87 -2.73 9.49
N ILE A 180 5.79 -3.67 9.34
CA ILE A 180 5.77 -4.66 8.26
C ILE A 180 5.77 -6.06 8.87
N LYS A 181 4.73 -6.84 8.58
CA LYS A 181 4.58 -8.23 9.07
C LYS A 181 4.38 -9.17 7.90
N MET A 182 5.22 -10.20 7.80
CA MET A 182 5.11 -11.24 6.79
C MET A 182 5.14 -12.63 7.44
N GLU A 183 4.15 -13.46 7.11
CA GLU A 183 4.09 -14.83 7.64
C GLU A 183 5.00 -15.77 6.84
N SER A 184 4.86 -15.85 5.50
CA SER A 184 5.59 -16.83 4.67
C SER A 184 6.02 -16.31 3.29
N GLY A 185 5.97 -15.02 3.03
CA GLY A 185 6.24 -14.44 1.71
C GLY A 185 7.64 -13.86 1.55
N ILE A 186 7.75 -13.02 0.54
CA ILE A 186 8.94 -12.23 0.23
C ILE A 186 8.60 -10.74 0.37
N VAL A 187 9.43 -10.03 1.10
CA VAL A 187 9.33 -8.57 1.25
C VAL A 187 10.65 -7.95 0.82
N ASP A 188 10.59 -7.10 -0.19
CA ASP A 188 11.71 -6.27 -0.64
C ASP A 188 11.37 -4.81 -0.34
N VAL A 189 12.12 -4.18 0.54
CA VAL A 189 11.96 -2.77 0.93
C VAL A 189 13.22 -2.02 0.53
N ASN A 190 13.08 -0.99 -0.30
CA ASN A 190 14.19 -0.15 -0.72
C ASN A 190 13.87 1.31 -0.36
N GLN A 191 14.89 2.07 0.02
CA GLN A 191 14.81 3.50 0.29
C GLN A 191 13.75 3.84 1.36
N TYR A 192 13.73 3.09 2.47
CA TYR A 192 12.82 3.37 3.58
C TYR A 192 13.42 4.43 4.52
N LYS A 193 12.56 5.32 5.05
CA LYS A 193 12.91 6.31 6.08
C LYS A 193 11.90 6.28 7.22
N GLY A 194 12.37 6.39 8.46
CA GLY A 194 11.58 6.52 9.68
C GLY A 194 11.57 5.29 10.56
N LYS A 195 10.77 5.32 11.62
CA LYS A 195 10.64 4.22 12.57
C LYS A 195 10.10 2.96 11.92
N LEU A 196 10.70 1.80 12.25
CA LEU A 196 10.29 0.53 11.65
C LEU A 196 10.17 -0.59 12.69
N ASP A 197 9.02 -1.27 12.69
CA ASP A 197 8.79 -2.57 13.34
C ASP A 197 8.58 -3.63 12.25
N ALA A 198 9.57 -4.49 12.04
CA ALA A 198 9.55 -5.53 11.02
C ALA A 198 9.50 -6.92 11.66
N LYS A 199 8.52 -7.74 11.22
CA LYS A 199 8.36 -9.12 11.71
C LYS A 199 8.25 -10.10 10.56
N LEU A 200 9.13 -11.11 10.56
CA LEU A 200 9.14 -12.20 9.61
C LEU A 200 8.94 -13.53 10.35
N SER A 201 7.89 -14.29 10.03
CA SER A 201 7.72 -15.63 10.59
C SER A 201 8.52 -16.67 9.81
N SER A 202 8.34 -16.72 8.49
CA SER A 202 9.11 -17.53 7.54
C SER A 202 9.31 -16.75 6.24
N GLY A 203 10.07 -17.28 5.28
CA GLY A 203 10.31 -16.60 4.01
C GLY A 203 11.50 -15.67 4.03
N LYS A 204 11.42 -14.56 3.28
CA LYS A 204 12.56 -13.65 3.08
C LYS A 204 12.12 -12.18 3.23
N MET A 205 12.97 -11.39 3.90
CA MET A 205 12.76 -9.96 4.06
C MET A 205 14.08 -9.22 3.87
N ASP A 206 14.17 -8.41 2.82
CA ASP A 206 15.29 -7.53 2.57
C ASP A 206 14.83 -6.07 2.78
N ILE A 207 15.51 -5.35 3.65
CA ILE A 207 15.21 -3.95 3.97
C ILE A 207 16.46 -3.12 3.77
N GLN A 208 16.37 -2.12 2.91
CA GLN A 208 17.37 -1.08 2.74
C GLN A 208 16.83 0.24 3.28
N MET A 209 17.52 0.81 4.24
CA MET A 209 17.23 2.13 4.76
C MET A 209 17.91 3.19 3.89
N ALA A 210 17.17 4.21 3.48
CA ALA A 210 17.78 5.38 2.82
C ALA A 210 18.53 6.25 3.84
N GLU A 211 18.04 6.27 5.08
CA GLU A 211 18.55 7.03 6.20
C GLU A 211 18.16 6.31 7.50
N LEU A 212 19.05 6.25 8.48
CA LEU A 212 18.72 5.81 9.84
C LEU A 212 18.44 7.05 10.68
N ASN A 213 17.16 7.40 10.82
CA ASN A 213 16.68 8.61 11.50
C ASN A 213 15.68 8.32 12.63
N ASP A 214 15.44 7.05 12.96
CA ASP A 214 14.62 6.60 14.09
C ASP A 214 14.96 5.13 14.41
N SER A 215 14.33 4.58 15.44
CA SER A 215 14.56 3.22 15.93
C SER A 215 14.03 2.14 14.97
N ILE A 216 14.72 1.01 14.95
CA ILE A 216 14.34 -0.17 14.20
C ILE A 216 14.15 -1.35 15.17
N MET A 217 13.03 -2.07 15.04
CA MET A 217 12.82 -3.36 15.67
C MET A 217 12.67 -4.44 14.61
N MET A 218 13.45 -5.50 14.69
CA MET A 218 13.34 -6.66 13.80
C MET A 218 13.14 -7.96 14.59
N LYS A 219 12.11 -8.71 14.20
CA LYS A 219 11.84 -10.05 14.76
C LYS A 219 11.80 -11.07 13.64
N VAL A 220 12.68 -12.07 13.72
CA VAL A 220 12.80 -13.16 12.72
C VAL A 220 12.61 -14.49 13.41
N ASN A 221 11.53 -15.21 13.10
CA ASN A 221 11.30 -16.52 13.71
C ASN A 221 12.12 -17.61 13.00
N SER A 222 11.77 -17.94 11.73
CA SER A 222 12.42 -19.03 10.97
C SER A 222 12.85 -18.60 9.56
N GLY A 223 12.66 -17.34 9.19
CA GLY A 223 13.00 -16.81 7.88
C GLY A 223 14.41 -16.28 7.78
N ILE A 224 14.71 -15.64 6.65
CA ILE A 224 15.95 -14.94 6.39
C ILE A 224 15.64 -13.46 6.22
N ALA A 225 16.28 -12.61 7.02
CA ALA A 225 16.14 -11.17 6.93
C ALA A 225 17.51 -10.49 6.78
N ASN A 226 17.54 -9.45 5.99
CA ASN A 226 18.69 -8.58 5.80
C ASN A 226 18.26 -7.13 6.05
N LEU A 227 19.09 -6.39 6.78
CA LEU A 227 18.97 -4.96 7.03
C LEU A 227 20.21 -4.27 6.53
N ASP A 228 20.05 -3.54 5.43
CA ASP A 228 21.07 -2.69 4.81
C ASP A 228 20.94 -1.28 5.35
N LEU A 229 21.96 -0.80 6.04
CA LEU A 229 22.02 0.53 6.63
C LEU A 229 22.98 1.45 5.88
N PRO A 230 22.74 2.76 5.87
CA PRO A 230 23.71 3.73 5.37
C PRO A 230 25.07 3.58 6.08
N LYS A 231 26.17 3.85 5.37
CA LYS A 231 27.53 3.73 5.91
C LYS A 231 27.82 4.64 7.09
N ASP A 232 27.11 5.75 7.17
CA ASP A 232 27.17 6.75 8.25
C ASP A 232 26.15 6.50 9.37
N ALA A 233 25.47 5.36 9.35
CA ALA A 233 24.50 4.99 10.37
C ALA A 233 25.16 5.01 11.77
N SER A 234 24.45 5.57 12.74
CA SER A 234 24.89 5.64 14.13
C SER A 234 23.85 5.02 15.04
N PHE A 235 24.17 3.90 15.70
CA PHE A 235 23.16 3.13 16.43
C PHE A 235 23.73 2.39 17.65
N THR A 236 22.83 2.14 18.60
CA THR A 236 23.02 1.15 19.66
C THR A 236 22.26 -0.12 19.28
N LEU A 237 22.98 -1.23 19.15
CA LEU A 237 22.45 -2.54 18.81
C LEU A 237 22.17 -3.37 20.06
N ASN A 238 20.98 -3.95 20.10
CA ASN A 238 20.59 -4.96 21.09
C ASN A 238 20.03 -6.19 20.35
N GLY A 239 20.88 -7.18 20.11
CA GLY A 239 20.52 -8.41 19.40
C GLY A 239 20.39 -9.59 20.35
N GLU A 240 19.30 -10.34 20.24
CA GLU A 240 19.06 -11.60 20.96
C GLU A 240 18.86 -12.74 19.97
N VAL A 241 19.47 -13.89 20.25
CA VAL A 241 19.46 -15.06 19.37
C VAL A 241 19.05 -16.30 20.16
N GLY A 242 18.06 -17.02 19.67
CA GLY A 242 17.69 -18.34 20.17
C GLY A 242 18.59 -19.43 19.59
N SER A 243 18.09 -20.15 18.59
CA SER A 243 18.82 -21.19 17.84
C SER A 243 19.19 -20.74 16.41
N GLY A 244 18.98 -19.47 16.08
CA GLY A 244 19.25 -18.92 14.76
C GLY A 244 20.66 -18.35 14.60
N ILE A 245 20.82 -17.52 13.56
CA ILE A 245 22.08 -16.84 13.24
C ILE A 245 21.81 -15.34 13.18
N PHE A 246 22.63 -14.56 13.91
CA PHE A 246 22.63 -13.11 13.81
C PHE A 246 24.04 -12.59 13.56
N SER A 247 24.19 -11.71 12.58
CA SER A 247 25.46 -11.06 12.28
C SER A 247 25.26 -9.57 12.05
N CYS A 248 26.25 -8.78 12.46
CA CYS A 248 26.36 -7.35 12.18
C CYS A 248 27.76 -7.09 11.63
N ASP A 249 27.84 -6.54 10.42
CA ASP A 249 29.11 -6.24 9.73
C ASP A 249 29.71 -4.88 10.17
N PHE A 250 28.93 -4.04 10.87
CA PHE A 250 29.44 -2.79 11.42
C PHE A 250 30.40 -3.03 12.60
N PRO A 251 31.49 -2.27 12.70
CA PRO A 251 32.36 -2.29 13.88
C PRO A 251 31.59 -1.78 15.10
N LEU A 252 31.54 -2.57 16.14
CA LEU A 252 30.82 -2.26 17.39
C LEU A 252 31.80 -1.98 18.53
N ASN A 253 31.67 -0.84 19.16
CA ASN A 253 32.31 -0.52 20.44
C ASN A 253 31.55 -1.18 21.59
N ASN A 254 32.21 -1.47 22.71
CA ASN A 254 31.65 -2.15 23.89
C ASN A 254 30.92 -3.45 23.52
N LYS A 255 31.45 -4.17 22.54
CA LYS A 255 30.83 -5.35 21.96
C LYS A 255 30.69 -6.48 22.98
N GLN A 256 29.47 -6.94 23.20
CA GLN A 256 29.16 -8.24 23.79
C GLN A 256 28.72 -9.15 22.64
N ASN A 257 29.44 -10.22 22.42
CA ASN A 257 29.13 -11.21 21.37
C ASN A 257 29.33 -12.62 21.93
N ASN A 258 28.22 -13.29 22.20
CA ASN A 258 28.20 -14.69 22.56
C ASN A 258 27.11 -15.40 21.72
N GLU A 259 26.94 -16.69 21.90
CA GLU A 259 25.98 -17.49 21.12
C GLU A 259 24.53 -16.95 21.13
N LYS A 260 24.15 -16.18 22.15
CA LYS A 260 22.76 -15.71 22.36
C LYS A 260 22.58 -14.20 22.29
N VAL A 261 23.65 -13.43 22.30
CA VAL A 261 23.59 -11.98 22.42
C VAL A 261 24.64 -11.32 21.55
N VAL A 262 24.23 -10.35 20.75
CA VAL A 262 25.10 -9.43 20.00
C VAL A 262 24.69 -8.01 20.36
N LYS A 263 25.51 -7.32 21.17
CA LYS A 263 25.26 -5.94 21.60
C LYS A 263 26.48 -5.08 21.33
N GLY A 264 26.26 -3.79 21.21
CA GLY A 264 27.33 -2.80 21.06
C GLY A 264 26.83 -1.50 20.46
N THR A 265 27.75 -0.57 20.25
CA THR A 265 27.44 0.75 19.71
C THR A 265 28.29 1.00 18.48
N HIS A 266 27.67 1.46 17.40
CA HIS A 266 28.32 1.97 16.21
C HIS A 266 28.15 3.50 16.13
N GLY A 267 29.21 4.23 15.81
CA GLY A 267 29.20 5.69 15.81
C GLY A 267 28.92 6.27 17.21
N SER A 268 28.06 7.28 17.28
CA SER A 268 27.61 7.89 18.55
C SER A 268 26.51 7.07 19.27
N GLY A 269 25.92 6.06 18.62
CA GLY A 269 24.87 5.25 19.18
C GLY A 269 23.49 5.94 19.22
N GLU A 270 23.25 6.88 18.34
CA GLU A 270 22.09 7.79 18.36
C GLU A 270 20.74 7.06 18.30
N TYR A 271 20.60 6.10 17.38
CA TYR A 271 19.36 5.37 17.18
C TYR A 271 19.43 3.95 17.73
N LYS A 272 18.29 3.40 18.10
CA LYS A 272 18.23 2.07 18.68
C LYS A 272 17.82 1.02 17.64
N ILE A 273 18.58 -0.07 17.58
CA ILE A 273 18.23 -1.24 16.79
C ILE A 273 18.04 -2.43 17.73
N ASP A 274 16.80 -2.89 17.88
CA ASP A 274 16.45 -4.12 18.61
C ASP A 274 16.24 -5.26 17.60
N ALA A 275 16.97 -6.34 17.74
CA ALA A 275 16.91 -7.51 16.88
C ALA A 275 16.65 -8.78 17.68
N ASN A 276 15.65 -9.55 17.28
CA ASN A 276 15.35 -10.84 17.92
C ASN A 276 15.25 -11.93 16.85
N VAL A 277 16.09 -12.96 16.95
CA VAL A 277 16.15 -14.08 16.01
C VAL A 277 15.89 -15.37 16.77
N SER A 278 14.77 -16.04 16.51
CA SER A 278 14.45 -17.32 17.14
C SER A 278 15.27 -18.47 16.52
N SER A 279 14.93 -18.90 15.29
CA SER A 279 15.59 -20.00 14.57
C SER A 279 15.99 -19.61 13.14
N GLY A 280 15.75 -18.36 12.74
CA GLY A 280 16.04 -17.83 11.42
C GLY A 280 17.45 -17.25 11.30
N LYS A 281 17.61 -16.40 10.30
CA LYS A 281 18.85 -15.65 10.08
C LYS A 281 18.53 -14.14 9.92
N LEU A 282 19.30 -13.31 10.61
CA LEU A 282 19.30 -11.86 10.41
C LEU A 282 20.74 -11.38 10.19
N LYS A 283 20.93 -10.60 9.15
CA LYS A 283 22.18 -9.89 8.85
C LYS A 283 21.92 -8.38 8.82
N ILE A 284 22.78 -7.62 9.51
CA ILE A 284 22.85 -6.13 9.44
C ILE A 284 24.19 -5.76 8.81
N TYR A 285 24.19 -4.92 7.74
CA TYR A 285 25.39 -4.53 7.01
C TYR A 285 25.22 -3.16 6.35
#